data_a1663bb4e54502458c3a9338319974dd
#
_entry.id   a1663bb4e54502458c3a9338319974dd
#
_cell.length_a   1.000
_cell.length_b   1.000
_cell.length_c   1.000
_cell.angle_alpha   90.00
_cell.angle_beta   90.00
_cell.angle_gamma   90.00
#
_symmetry.space_group_name_H-M   'P 1'
#
loop_
_entity.id
_entity.type
_entity.pdbx_description
1 polymer ?
#
loop_
_entity_poly.entity_id
_entity_poly.type
_entity_poly.pdbx_seq_one_letter_code
_entity_poly.pdbx_strand_id
1 'polypeptide(L)'
;MRLKSGIWVAAYLRRCQSEGAFAAVRRRGADEAGAVFIKLAKLDGTAILFSPAPQSTFEEARPTDRAFVASLGKNKPVSEADVEAALAREMKFDPDVWIVEVEDRAGRSFLDNVVD
;
A
#
# COMPACT_ATOMS: atom_id res chain seq x y z
N MET A 1 -5.05 8.83 -17.80
CA MET A 1 -6.18 8.31 -17.01
C MET A 1 -5.71 7.28 -15.99
N ARG A 2 -6.23 7.36 -14.80
CA ARG A 2 -5.82 6.48 -13.73
C ARG A 2 -6.66 5.21 -13.73
N LEU A 3 -6.03 4.07 -13.45
CA LEU A 3 -6.78 2.82 -13.31
C LEU A 3 -7.71 2.90 -12.12
N LYS A 4 -8.86 2.22 -12.21
CA LYS A 4 -9.73 2.05 -11.06
C LYS A 4 -8.98 1.31 -9.96
N SER A 5 -9.27 1.66 -8.71
CA SER A 5 -8.59 1.05 -7.57
C SER A 5 -8.69 -0.47 -7.56
N GLY A 6 -9.88 -1.00 -7.83
CA GLY A 6 -10.05 -2.44 -7.83
C GLY A 6 -9.20 -3.14 -8.88
N ILE A 7 -9.06 -2.53 -10.06
CA ILE A 7 -8.23 -3.09 -11.12
C ILE A 7 -6.76 -3.03 -10.73
N TRP A 8 -6.33 -1.89 -10.18
CA TRP A 8 -4.95 -1.73 -9.75
C TRP A 8 -4.59 -2.74 -8.66
N VAL A 9 -5.46 -2.90 -7.66
CA VAL A 9 -5.22 -3.83 -6.56
C VAL A 9 -5.09 -5.26 -7.08
N ALA A 10 -5.99 -5.67 -7.98
CA ALA A 10 -5.93 -7.03 -8.53
C ALA A 10 -4.60 -7.28 -9.25
N ALA A 11 -4.14 -6.30 -10.03
CA ALA A 11 -2.87 -6.45 -10.75
C ALA A 11 -1.69 -6.48 -9.78
N TYR A 12 -1.74 -5.66 -8.75
CA TYR A 12 -0.68 -5.63 -7.74
C TYR A 12 -0.58 -6.97 -6.99
N LEU A 13 -1.72 -7.54 -6.61
CA LEU A 13 -1.73 -8.85 -5.95
C LEU A 13 -1.08 -9.90 -6.81
N ARG A 14 -1.41 -9.92 -8.10
CA ARG A 14 -0.82 -10.89 -9.02
C ARG A 14 0.69 -10.71 -9.12
N ARG A 15 1.16 -9.46 -9.13
CA ARG A 15 2.59 -9.19 -9.18
C ARG A 15 3.29 -9.74 -7.93
N CYS A 16 2.76 -9.46 -6.75
CA CYS A 16 3.35 -9.97 -5.51
C CYS A 16 3.42 -11.48 -5.52
N GLN A 17 2.32 -12.11 -5.91
CA GLN A 17 2.24 -13.57 -5.89
C GLN A 17 3.18 -14.19 -6.91
N SER A 18 3.36 -13.56 -8.06
CA SER A 18 4.30 -14.07 -9.08
C SER A 18 5.74 -13.99 -8.61
N GLU A 19 6.03 -13.12 -7.63
CA GLU A 19 7.35 -13.00 -7.03
C GLU A 19 7.50 -13.87 -5.79
N GLY A 20 6.49 -14.67 -5.49
CA GLY A 20 6.55 -15.60 -4.38
C GLY A 20 6.12 -15.05 -3.03
N ALA A 21 5.56 -13.85 -3.00
CA ALA A 21 5.13 -13.25 -1.75
C ALA A 21 3.65 -13.52 -1.50
N PHE A 22 3.28 -13.59 -0.22
CA PHE A 22 1.88 -13.62 0.15
C PHE A 22 1.31 -12.20 0.03
N ALA A 23 0.12 -12.10 -0.58
CA ALA A 23 -0.56 -10.82 -0.67
C ALA A 23 -2.06 -11.05 -0.69
N ALA A 24 -2.79 -10.20 0.05
CA ALA A 24 -4.23 -10.35 0.17
C ALA A 24 -4.88 -9.00 0.45
N VAL A 25 -6.12 -8.85 0.03
CA VAL A 25 -6.94 -7.69 0.38
C VAL A 25 -7.48 -7.91 1.79
N ARG A 26 -7.14 -7.00 2.69
CA ARG A 26 -7.68 -7.03 4.05
C ARG A 26 -8.97 -6.23 4.16
N ARG A 27 -9.09 -5.17 3.37
CA ARG A 27 -10.30 -4.37 3.33
C ARG A 27 -10.55 -3.91 1.90
N ARG A 28 -11.72 -4.23 1.40
CA ARG A 28 -12.14 -3.77 0.08
C ARG A 28 -12.71 -2.37 0.20
N GLY A 29 -12.22 -1.45 -0.62
CA GLY A 29 -12.68 -0.07 -0.63
C GLY A 29 -13.52 0.24 -1.85
N ALA A 30 -13.66 1.53 -2.14
CA ALA A 30 -14.41 1.97 -3.30
C ALA A 30 -13.71 1.55 -4.58
N ASP A 31 -14.47 0.97 -5.49
CA ASP A 31 -13.90 0.30 -6.65
C ASP A 31 -13.20 1.26 -7.59
N GLU A 32 -13.74 2.45 -7.80
CA GLU A 32 -13.20 3.36 -8.81
C GLU A 32 -12.03 4.19 -8.30
N ALA A 33 -12.19 4.83 -7.14
CA ALA A 33 -11.21 5.83 -6.72
C ALA A 33 -10.82 5.73 -5.25
N GLY A 34 -11.11 4.63 -4.58
CA GLY A 34 -10.72 4.47 -3.19
C GLY A 34 -9.20 4.50 -3.03
N ALA A 35 -8.72 5.19 -1.99
CA ALA A 35 -7.30 5.22 -1.69
C ALA A 35 -6.81 3.84 -1.29
N VAL A 36 -5.57 3.51 -1.66
CA VAL A 36 -5.01 2.19 -1.39
C VAL A 36 -3.85 2.35 -0.40
N PHE A 37 -3.93 1.62 0.71
CA PHE A 37 -2.86 1.54 1.70
C PHE A 37 -2.31 0.13 1.70
N ILE A 38 -0.98 0.01 1.83
CA ILE A 38 -0.32 -1.29 1.77
C ILE A 38 0.49 -1.47 3.05
N LYS A 39 0.21 -2.57 3.76
CA LYS A 39 1.00 -2.99 4.90
C LYS A 39 1.95 -4.08 4.44
N LEU A 40 3.25 -3.83 4.54
CA LEU A 40 4.27 -4.81 4.21
C LEU A 40 4.82 -5.37 5.50
N ALA A 41 4.41 -6.60 5.83
CA ALA A 41 4.87 -7.29 7.03
C ALA A 41 6.18 -7.99 6.73
N LYS A 42 7.20 -7.75 7.54
CA LYS A 42 8.51 -8.33 7.31
C LYS A 42 8.70 -9.67 8.03
N LEU A 43 7.66 -10.12 8.74
CA LEU A 43 7.63 -11.41 9.41
C LEU A 43 8.65 -11.51 10.55
N ASP A 44 9.03 -10.39 11.10
CA ASP A 44 9.90 -10.28 12.26
C ASP A 44 9.27 -9.39 13.35
N GLY A 45 7.96 -9.17 13.25
CA GLY A 45 7.23 -8.29 14.17
C GLY A 45 7.17 -6.85 13.73
N THR A 46 7.89 -6.49 12.65
CA THR A 46 7.88 -5.12 12.14
C THR A 46 7.16 -5.05 10.79
N ALA A 47 6.76 -3.86 10.41
CA ALA A 47 6.07 -3.63 9.14
C ALA A 47 6.36 -2.23 8.62
N ILE A 48 6.11 -2.06 7.32
CA ILE A 48 6.18 -0.76 6.66
C ILE A 48 4.78 -0.44 6.15
N LEU A 49 4.36 0.80 6.35
CA LEU A 49 3.09 1.26 5.79
C LEU A 49 3.36 2.15 4.59
N PHE A 50 2.80 1.76 3.45
CA PHE A 50 2.83 2.60 2.25
C PHE A 50 1.47 3.26 2.11
N SER A 51 1.49 4.58 2.00
CA SER A 51 0.29 5.41 1.86
C SER A 51 0.31 6.08 0.50
N PRO A 52 -0.85 6.49 -0.02
CA PRO A 52 -0.84 7.24 -1.28
C PRO A 52 0.00 8.50 -1.13
N ALA A 53 0.89 8.75 -2.10
CA ALA A 53 1.69 9.96 -2.10
C ALA A 53 0.79 11.16 -2.39
N PRO A 54 1.06 12.31 -1.77
CA PRO A 54 0.31 13.52 -2.12
C PRO A 54 0.46 13.83 -3.60
N GLN A 55 -0.61 14.33 -4.21
CA GLN A 55 -0.64 14.61 -5.64
C GLN A 55 0.50 15.54 -6.06
N SER A 56 0.88 16.46 -5.20
CA SER A 56 1.90 17.45 -5.53
C SER A 56 3.32 16.90 -5.49
N THR A 57 3.53 15.67 -5.06
CA THR A 57 4.88 15.13 -4.90
C THR A 57 5.36 14.35 -6.11
N PHE A 58 4.55 14.22 -7.16
CA PHE A 58 4.97 13.52 -8.36
C PHE A 58 4.38 14.18 -9.60
N GLU A 59 5.04 13.93 -10.73
CA GLU A 59 4.66 14.52 -11.99
C GLU A 59 3.50 13.78 -12.63
N GLU A 60 2.84 14.46 -13.55
CA GLU A 60 1.75 13.85 -14.30
C GLU A 60 2.23 12.98 -15.45
N ALA A 61 3.52 12.78 -15.59
CA ALA A 61 4.06 12.01 -16.69
C ALA A 61 3.46 10.61 -16.79
N ARG A 62 3.00 10.08 -15.67
CA ARG A 62 2.39 8.76 -15.65
C ARG A 62 1.05 8.82 -14.93
N PRO A 63 0.05 9.39 -15.57
CA PRO A 63 -1.24 9.57 -14.90
C PRO A 63 -1.97 8.28 -14.58
N THR A 64 -1.58 7.16 -15.19
CA THR A 64 -2.21 5.87 -14.88
C THR A 64 -1.56 5.16 -13.70
N ASP A 65 -0.37 5.61 -13.28
CA ASP A 65 0.34 4.98 -12.18
C ASP A 65 -0.09 5.59 -10.85
N ARG A 66 -0.05 4.77 -9.81
CA ARG A 66 -0.24 5.24 -8.45
C ARG A 66 1.11 5.39 -7.79
N ALA A 67 1.29 6.49 -7.08
CA ALA A 67 2.51 6.76 -6.34
C ALA A 67 2.25 6.57 -4.86
N PHE A 68 3.26 6.06 -4.17
CA PHE A 68 3.17 5.76 -2.74
C PHE A 68 4.33 6.39 -2.00
N VAL A 69 4.14 6.61 -0.72
CA VAL A 69 5.20 7.03 0.18
C VAL A 69 5.21 6.06 1.36
N ALA A 70 6.41 5.68 1.81
CA ALA A 70 6.54 4.86 3.01
C ALA A 70 6.33 5.77 4.21
N SER A 71 5.11 5.81 4.73
CA SER A 71 4.74 6.74 5.78
C SER A 71 5.19 6.28 7.17
N LEU A 72 5.41 4.99 7.36
CA LEU A 72 5.91 4.42 8.62
C LEU A 72 6.84 3.27 8.32
N GLY A 73 7.89 3.15 9.11
CA GLY A 73 8.71 1.94 9.15
C GLY A 73 9.86 1.87 8.16
N LYS A 74 10.06 2.89 7.32
CA LYS A 74 11.11 2.84 6.32
C LYS A 74 12.49 3.03 6.93
N ASN A 75 12.69 4.15 7.62
CA ASN A 75 14.01 4.49 8.16
C ASN A 75 14.21 3.99 9.59
N LYS A 76 13.15 3.76 10.28
CA LYS A 76 13.14 3.31 11.66
C LYS A 76 12.10 2.22 11.80
N PRO A 77 12.46 1.02 12.25
CA PRO A 77 11.50 -0.06 12.38
C PRO A 77 10.34 0.31 13.28
N VAL A 78 9.13 -0.05 12.88
CA VAL A 78 7.95 0.09 13.72
C VAL A 78 7.27 -1.26 13.83
N SER A 79 6.53 -1.46 14.90
CA SER A 79 5.83 -2.71 15.12
C SER A 79 4.64 -2.84 14.19
N GLU A 80 4.22 -4.08 13.94
CA GLU A 80 2.98 -4.31 13.21
C GLU A 80 1.81 -3.64 13.90
N ALA A 81 1.80 -3.63 15.24
CA ALA A 81 0.72 -2.99 16.01
C ALA A 81 0.63 -1.49 15.69
N ASP A 82 1.77 -0.82 15.55
CA ASP A 82 1.77 0.61 15.22
C ASP A 82 1.18 0.85 13.83
N VAL A 83 1.50 0.00 12.88
CA VAL A 83 0.93 0.10 11.53
C VAL A 83 -0.57 -0.15 11.58
N GLU A 84 -1.01 -1.15 12.35
CA GLU A 84 -2.44 -1.44 12.47
C GLU A 84 -3.20 -0.26 13.08
N ALA A 85 -2.60 0.40 14.08
CA ALA A 85 -3.22 1.57 14.68
C ALA A 85 -3.36 2.72 13.67
N ALA A 86 -2.34 2.92 12.84
CA ALA A 86 -2.41 3.93 11.79
C ALA A 86 -3.50 3.60 10.77
N LEU A 87 -3.62 2.34 10.38
CA LEU A 87 -4.66 1.91 9.44
C LEU A 87 -6.05 2.10 10.03
N ALA A 88 -6.22 1.82 11.32
CA ALA A 88 -7.50 2.02 11.99
C ALA A 88 -7.92 3.50 11.94
N ARG A 89 -6.98 4.41 12.10
CA ARG A 89 -7.26 5.84 11.99
C ARG A 89 -7.69 6.22 10.59
N GLU A 90 -7.01 5.66 9.57
CA GLU A 90 -7.37 5.95 8.18
C GLU A 90 -8.79 5.48 7.86
N MET A 91 -9.16 4.31 8.35
CA MET A 91 -10.51 3.80 8.11
C MET A 91 -11.59 4.67 8.76
N LYS A 92 -11.27 5.29 9.88
CA LYS A 92 -12.21 6.21 10.52
C LYS A 92 -12.46 7.46 9.68
N PHE A 93 -11.41 7.98 9.05
CA PHE A 93 -11.53 9.17 8.23
C PHE A 93 -12.19 8.90 6.89
N ASP A 94 -11.94 7.72 6.32
CA ASP A 94 -12.34 7.44 4.96
C ASP A 94 -12.80 5.98 4.85
N PRO A 95 -14.11 5.74 4.80
CA PRO A 95 -14.62 4.37 4.71
C PRO A 95 -14.36 3.72 3.35
N ASP A 96 -13.89 4.47 2.36
CA ASP A 96 -13.68 3.97 1.01
C ASP A 96 -12.27 3.44 0.78
N VAL A 97 -11.40 3.40 1.80
CA VAL A 97 -10.03 2.97 1.61
C VAL A 97 -9.91 1.47 1.44
N TRP A 98 -8.95 1.07 0.62
CA TRP A 98 -8.52 -0.31 0.48
C TRP A 98 -7.33 -0.55 1.41
N ILE A 99 -7.25 -1.74 1.98
CA ILE A 99 -6.08 -2.15 2.74
C ILE A 99 -5.61 -3.48 2.17
N VAL A 100 -4.36 -3.50 1.72
CA VAL A 100 -3.71 -4.69 1.17
C VAL A 100 -2.56 -5.05 2.08
N GLU A 101 -2.42 -6.32 2.38
CA GLU A 101 -1.29 -6.81 3.17
C GLU A 101 -0.39 -7.66 2.30
N VAL A 102 0.92 -7.41 2.40
CA VAL A 102 1.95 -8.20 1.73
C VAL A 102 2.89 -8.71 2.81
N GLU A 103 3.32 -9.95 2.68
CA GLU A 103 4.31 -10.53 3.60
C GLU A 103 5.56 -10.88 2.83
N ASP A 104 6.69 -10.30 3.23
CA ASP A 104 7.96 -10.57 2.57
C ASP A 104 9.11 -10.31 3.53
N ARG A 105 9.90 -11.34 3.82
CA ARG A 105 11.00 -11.22 4.78
C ARG A 105 12.07 -10.26 4.32
N ALA A 106 12.26 -10.14 3.01
CA ALA A 106 13.26 -9.23 2.46
C ALA A 106 12.77 -7.78 2.42
N GLY A 107 11.48 -7.55 2.71
CA GLY A 107 10.94 -6.20 2.72
C GLY A 107 10.67 -5.62 1.35
N ARG A 108 10.44 -6.46 0.34
CA ARG A 108 10.16 -5.99 -1.02
C ARG A 108 8.71 -5.56 -1.13
N SER A 109 8.48 -4.36 -1.62
CA SER A 109 7.12 -3.85 -1.75
C SER A 109 6.46 -4.21 -3.08
N PHE A 110 7.27 -4.48 -4.11
CA PHE A 110 6.79 -4.74 -5.48
C PHE A 110 6.03 -3.56 -6.07
N LEU A 111 6.22 -2.36 -5.50
CA LEU A 111 5.62 -1.15 -6.03
C LEU A 111 6.56 -0.51 -7.05
N ASP A 112 5.97 0.00 -8.14
CA ASP A 112 6.77 0.63 -9.19
C ASP A 112 7.12 2.07 -8.86
N ASN A 113 6.33 2.73 -8.04
CA ASN A 113 6.43 4.18 -7.90
C ASN A 113 6.32 4.57 -6.43
N VAL A 114 7.46 4.54 -5.75
CA VAL A 114 7.56 4.98 -4.36
C VAL A 114 8.36 6.27 -4.34
N VAL A 115 7.80 7.32 -3.77
CA VAL A 115 8.47 8.62 -3.67
C VAL A 115 8.91 8.86 -2.24
N ASP A 116 9.91 9.73 -2.09
CA ASP A 116 10.44 10.03 -0.75
C ASP A 116 9.64 11.08 -0.02
#